data_e3b1fb0d318b37a48d1a414db29eb69e
#
_entry.id   e3b1fb0d318b37a48d1a414db29eb69e
#
_cell.length_a   1.000
_cell.length_b   1.000
_cell.length_c   1.000
_cell.angle_alpha   90.00
_cell.angle_beta   90.00
_cell.angle_gamma   90.00
#
_symmetry.space_group_name_H-M   'P 1'
#
loop_
_entity.id
_entity.type
_entity.pdbx_description
1 polymer ?
#
loop_
_entity_poly.entity_id
_entity_poly.type
_entity_poly.pdbx_seq_one_letter_code
_entity_poly.pdbx_strand_id
1 'polypeptide(L)'
;MPEVAINIGDKKFTVTCQPGEESALEAAASLLNDEASFLVSEIGQLSEQKLLLMSGLMLADKMTSQSEKLAKAEKALEETLAKAKKLDENDA
;
A
#
# COMPACT_ATOMS: atom_id res chain seq x y z
N MET A 1 26.72 -0.13 -1.52
CA MET A 1 25.26 -0.32 -1.40
C MET A 1 24.68 -0.73 -2.73
N PRO A 2 23.82 -1.72 -2.76
CA PRO A 2 23.21 -2.14 -4.04
C PRO A 2 22.38 -1.03 -4.67
N GLU A 3 22.37 -1.03 -5.99
CA GLU A 3 21.54 -0.15 -6.77
C GLU A 3 20.45 -0.98 -7.45
N VAL A 4 19.22 -0.50 -7.41
CA VAL A 4 18.09 -1.17 -8.02
C VAL A 4 17.44 -0.24 -9.03
N ALA A 5 17.25 -0.75 -10.24
CA ALA A 5 16.53 -0.01 -11.28
C ALA A 5 15.03 -0.26 -11.09
N ILE A 6 14.26 0.81 -10.99
CA ILE A 6 12.80 0.73 -10.85
C ILE A 6 12.13 1.52 -11.97
N ASN A 7 10.94 1.10 -12.34
CA ASN A 7 10.14 1.76 -13.35
C ASN A 7 8.84 2.28 -12.71
N ILE A 8 8.60 3.59 -12.84
CA ILE A 8 7.39 4.23 -12.34
C ILE A 8 6.75 4.97 -13.52
N GLY A 9 5.63 4.46 -13.99
CA GLY A 9 5.07 4.90 -15.24
C GLY A 9 6.10 4.64 -16.32
N ASP A 10 6.34 5.09 -17.32
CA ASP A 10 7.35 4.76 -18.32
C ASP A 10 8.74 5.33 -18.01
N LYS A 11 8.97 5.78 -16.79
CA LYS A 11 10.22 6.42 -16.40
C LYS A 11 11.06 5.49 -15.53
N LYS A 12 12.38 5.50 -15.76
CA LYS A 12 13.33 4.67 -15.04
C LYS A 12 14.06 5.47 -13.99
N PHE A 13 14.21 4.87 -12.82
CA PHE A 13 14.95 5.46 -11.72
C PHE A 13 15.92 4.43 -11.17
N THR A 14 17.05 4.89 -10.67
CA THR A 14 17.99 4.05 -9.95
C THR A 14 18.00 4.48 -8.50
N VAL A 15 17.76 3.52 -7.61
CA VAL A 15 17.65 3.80 -6.17
C VAL A 15 18.62 2.89 -5.45
N THR A 16 19.30 3.40 -4.43
CA THR A 16 20.18 2.59 -3.58
C THR A 16 19.40 2.07 -2.38
N CYS A 17 19.76 0.91 -1.90
CA CYS A 17 19.16 0.31 -0.72
C CYS A 17 20.21 -0.44 0.09
N GLN A 18 19.83 -0.93 1.26
CA GLN A 18 20.70 -1.77 2.06
C GLN A 18 20.77 -3.17 1.45
N PRO A 19 21.89 -3.89 1.63
CA PRO A 19 21.97 -5.28 1.17
C PRO A 19 20.84 -6.11 1.79
N GLY A 20 20.17 -6.89 0.94
CA GLY A 20 19.05 -7.72 1.36
C GLY A 20 17.68 -7.06 1.25
N GLU A 21 17.62 -5.76 0.95
CA GLU A 21 16.37 -5.03 0.82
C GLU A 21 15.90 -4.89 -0.62
N GLU A 22 16.62 -5.45 -1.58
CA GLU A 22 16.33 -5.28 -3.01
C GLU A 22 14.91 -5.76 -3.36
N SER A 23 14.53 -6.94 -2.89
CA SER A 23 13.19 -7.50 -3.19
C SER A 23 12.07 -6.65 -2.60
N ALA A 24 12.28 -6.15 -1.38
CA ALA A 24 11.29 -5.28 -0.74
C ALA A 24 11.12 -3.97 -1.52
N LEU A 25 12.23 -3.40 -1.99
CA LEU A 25 12.20 -2.17 -2.78
C LEU A 25 11.52 -2.39 -4.13
N GLU A 26 11.79 -3.51 -4.77
CA GLU A 26 11.15 -3.86 -6.05
C GLU A 26 9.65 -4.06 -5.87
N ALA A 27 9.22 -4.71 -4.80
CA ALA A 27 7.81 -4.89 -4.50
C ALA A 27 7.11 -3.55 -4.25
N ALA A 28 7.73 -2.67 -3.49
CA ALA A 28 7.21 -1.33 -3.23
C ALA A 28 7.11 -0.52 -4.53
N ALA A 29 8.14 -0.60 -5.37
CA ALA A 29 8.16 0.09 -6.66
C ALA A 29 7.04 -0.41 -7.58
N SER A 30 6.74 -1.72 -7.54
CA SER A 30 5.66 -2.30 -8.33
C SER A 30 4.30 -1.72 -7.93
N LEU A 31 4.06 -1.58 -6.63
CA LEU A 31 2.80 -0.97 -6.14
C LEU A 31 2.68 0.48 -6.58
N LEU A 32 3.76 1.23 -6.49
CA LEU A 32 3.76 2.62 -6.94
C LEU A 32 3.57 2.73 -8.45
N ASN A 33 4.19 1.82 -9.20
CA ASN A 33 4.06 1.78 -10.65
C ASN A 33 2.62 1.48 -11.07
N ASP A 34 1.91 0.64 -10.34
CA ASP A 34 0.50 0.35 -10.64
C ASP A 34 -0.34 1.63 -10.58
N GLU A 35 -0.12 2.46 -9.56
CA GLU A 35 -0.81 3.74 -9.44
C GLU A 35 -0.42 4.69 -10.56
N ALA A 36 0.86 4.76 -10.88
CA ALA A 36 1.36 5.63 -11.95
C ALA A 36 0.79 5.23 -13.32
N SER A 37 0.73 3.94 -13.59
CA SER A 37 0.19 3.42 -14.84
C SER A 37 -1.30 3.75 -14.99
N PHE A 38 -2.05 3.63 -13.89
CA PHE A 38 -3.46 4.02 -13.85
C PHE A 38 -3.63 5.50 -14.18
N LEU A 39 -2.82 6.36 -13.55
CA LEU A 39 -2.88 7.80 -13.80
C LEU A 39 -2.58 8.16 -15.25
N VAL A 40 -1.56 7.55 -15.82
CA VAL A 40 -1.21 7.80 -17.23
C VAL A 40 -2.34 7.37 -18.16
N SER A 41 -3.00 6.25 -17.87
CA SER A 41 -4.10 5.76 -18.70
C SER A 41 -5.34 6.65 -18.61
N GLU A 42 -5.59 7.25 -17.45
CA GLU A 42 -6.80 8.08 -17.24
C GLU A 42 -6.61 9.54 -17.60
N ILE A 43 -5.45 10.09 -17.31
CA ILE A 43 -5.19 11.54 -17.44
C ILE A 43 -4.26 11.83 -18.62
N GLY A 44 -3.39 10.88 -18.98
CA GLY A 44 -2.38 11.05 -20.01
C GLY A 44 -1.05 11.43 -19.41
N GLN A 45 -0.18 12.02 -20.20
CA GLN A 45 1.17 12.35 -19.78
C GLN A 45 1.18 13.46 -18.74
N LEU A 46 1.86 13.20 -17.63
CA LEU A 46 2.09 14.15 -16.56
C LEU A 46 3.58 14.41 -16.44
N SER A 47 3.95 15.55 -15.86
CA SER A 47 5.34 15.77 -15.51
C SER A 47 5.81 14.71 -14.52
N GLU A 48 7.10 14.44 -14.48
CA GLU A 48 7.67 13.45 -13.57
C GLU A 48 7.31 13.76 -12.11
N GLN A 49 7.41 15.01 -11.72
CA GLN A 49 7.09 15.43 -10.36
C GLN A 49 5.63 15.18 -10.01
N LYS A 50 4.72 15.54 -10.91
CA LYS A 50 3.29 15.34 -10.66
C LYS A 50 2.93 13.85 -10.66
N LEU A 51 3.51 13.09 -11.56
CA LEU A 51 3.27 11.65 -11.61
C LEU A 51 3.67 10.97 -10.31
N LEU A 52 4.87 11.28 -9.82
CA LEU A 52 5.36 10.70 -8.57
C LEU A 52 4.52 11.15 -7.37
N LEU A 53 4.20 12.43 -7.31
CA LEU A 53 3.41 12.98 -6.20
C LEU A 53 2.02 12.36 -6.14
N MET A 54 1.31 12.35 -7.27
CA MET A 54 -0.05 11.82 -7.32
C MET A 54 -0.09 10.30 -7.10
N SER A 55 0.87 9.59 -7.68
CA SER A 55 0.98 8.14 -7.47
C SER A 55 1.20 7.83 -5.99
N GLY A 56 2.08 8.58 -5.35
CA GLY A 56 2.36 8.43 -3.92
C GLY A 56 1.14 8.74 -3.06
N LEU A 57 0.42 9.81 -3.37
CA LEU A 57 -0.79 10.18 -2.64
C LEU A 57 -1.89 9.12 -2.78
N MET A 58 -2.08 8.60 -3.98
CA MET A 58 -3.08 7.56 -4.21
C MET A 58 -2.74 6.28 -3.47
N LEU A 59 -1.46 5.91 -3.48
CA LEU A 59 -1.02 4.73 -2.74
C LEU A 59 -1.19 4.91 -1.24
N ALA A 60 -0.81 6.07 -0.72
CA ALA A 60 -0.98 6.40 0.70
C ALA A 60 -2.46 6.40 1.10
N ASP A 61 -3.33 6.90 0.24
CA ASP A 61 -4.77 6.89 0.48
C ASP A 61 -5.30 5.45 0.58
N LYS A 62 -4.84 4.56 -0.29
CA LYS A 62 -5.21 3.15 -0.22
C LYS A 62 -4.74 2.51 1.08
N MET A 63 -3.54 2.83 1.53
CA MET A 63 -3.01 2.32 2.78
C MET A 63 -3.85 2.78 3.97
N THR A 64 -4.23 4.05 3.99
CA THR A 64 -5.09 4.60 5.04
C THR A 64 -6.45 3.89 5.05
N SER A 65 -7.05 3.71 3.88
CA SER A 65 -8.33 3.04 3.75
C SER A 65 -8.27 1.58 4.22
N GLN A 66 -7.19 0.88 3.89
CA GLN A 66 -6.98 -0.49 4.34
C GLN A 66 -6.80 -0.58 5.85
N SER A 67 -6.07 0.37 6.43
CA SER A 67 -5.88 0.44 7.88
C SER A 67 -7.20 0.68 8.61
N GLU A 68 -8.05 1.54 8.08
CA GLU A 68 -9.37 1.80 8.64
C GLU A 68 -10.25 0.56 8.58
N LYS A 69 -10.24 -0.15 7.46
CA LYS A 69 -11.01 -1.39 7.30
C LYS A 69 -10.53 -2.46 8.27
N LEU A 70 -9.23 -2.58 8.44
CA LEU A 70 -8.65 -3.55 9.37
C LEU A 70 -9.04 -3.22 10.81
N ALA A 71 -8.96 -1.96 11.20
CA ALA A 71 -9.35 -1.53 12.54
C ALA A 71 -10.83 -1.82 12.81
N LYS A 72 -11.70 -1.59 11.83
CA LYS A 72 -13.12 -1.90 11.95
C LYS A 72 -13.37 -3.41 12.06
N ALA A 73 -12.64 -4.20 11.28
CA ALA A 73 -12.76 -5.65 11.32
C ALA A 73 -12.28 -6.21 12.66
N GLU A 74 -11.17 -5.69 13.17
CA GLU A 74 -10.65 -6.08 14.47
C GLU A 74 -11.62 -5.75 15.60
N LYS A 75 -12.22 -4.55 15.56
CA LYS A 75 -13.21 -4.14 16.54
C LYS A 75 -14.45 -5.03 16.48
N ALA A 76 -14.94 -5.33 15.28
CA ALA A 76 -16.08 -6.21 15.10
C ALA A 76 -15.79 -7.61 15.64
N LEU A 77 -14.58 -8.12 15.41
CA LEU A 77 -14.17 -9.41 15.93
C LEU A 77 -14.11 -9.41 17.45
N GLU A 78 -13.55 -8.37 18.05
CA GLU A 78 -13.50 -8.23 19.51
C GLU A 78 -14.89 -8.22 20.12
N GLU A 79 -15.82 -7.50 19.52
CA GLU A 79 -17.21 -7.44 19.97
C GLU A 79 -17.89 -8.81 19.85
N THR A 80 -17.64 -9.54 18.77
CA THR A 80 -18.17 -10.87 18.57
C THR A 80 -17.63 -11.86 19.58
N LEU A 81 -16.31 -11.78 19.84
CA LEU A 81 -15.68 -12.64 20.85
C LEU A 81 -16.20 -12.35 22.26
N ALA A 82 -16.41 -11.08 22.58
CA ALA A 82 -16.97 -10.68 23.88
C ALA A 82 -18.39 -11.24 24.07
N LYS A 83 -19.22 -11.20 23.00
CA LYS A 83 -20.57 -11.77 23.05
C LYS A 83 -20.54 -13.28 23.19
N ALA A 84 -19.66 -13.94 22.48
CA ALA A 84 -19.51 -15.40 22.56
C ALA A 84 -19.09 -15.82 23.98
N LYS A 85 -18.13 -15.11 24.55
CA LYS A 85 -17.67 -15.35 25.91
C LYS A 85 -18.79 -15.16 26.94
N LYS A 86 -19.60 -14.11 26.76
CA LYS A 86 -20.71 -13.82 27.64
C LYS A 86 -21.79 -14.91 27.57
N LEU A 87 -22.08 -15.42 26.38
CA LEU A 87 -23.00 -16.53 26.20
C LEU A 87 -22.48 -17.80 26.88
N ASP A 88 -21.20 -18.08 26.78
CA ASP A 88 -20.60 -19.23 27.43
C ASP A 88 -20.69 -19.14 28.95
N GLU A 89 -20.48 -17.94 29.54
CA GLU A 89 -20.60 -17.68 30.97
C GLU A 89 -22.04 -17.87 31.44
N ASN A 90 -23.03 -17.50 30.63
CA ASN A 90 -24.44 -17.63 30.98
C ASN A 90 -24.97 -19.05 30.85
N ASP A 91 -24.26 -19.90 30.12
CA ASP A 91 -24.66 -21.28 29.83
C ASP A 91 -24.17 -22.26 30.92
N ALA A 92 -23.48 -21.77 31.89
CA ALA A 92 -22.92 -22.59 32.98
C ALA A 92 -23.98 -23.05 33.96
#